data_0389992ec3b1e61cbce0212442945e9c
#
_entry.id   0389992ec3b1e61cbce0212442945e9c
#
_cell.length_a   1.000
_cell.length_b   1.000
_cell.length_c   1.000
_cell.angle_alpha   90.00
_cell.angle_beta   90.00
_cell.angle_gamma   90.00
#
_symmetry.space_group_name_H-M   'P 1'
#
loop_
_entity.id
_entity.type
_entity.pdbx_description
1 polymer ?
#
loop_
_entity_poly.entity_id
_entity_poly.type
_entity_poly.pdbx_seq_one_letter_code
_entity_poly.pdbx_strand_id
1 'polypeptide(L)'
;MKNGIVSLDVVLAKQHISDFCITLPLCVVLTEKKLLPWYYENFTNICSTDHKKALCFEEYGQTFMGLYNEIFDYCDIPTTIFDKNDVCEMIISQLLNENKYCYIVLDEYYISAKKAYNDYHFVHQSLIYGFDFDTKEFLAIAFNKNEQLDFLRYKYEEVNRAFYENTEYPSIIFLRLREIKEEYKFSPERFVEQLENYINSEPNYPNHFNAINVSNTSRDNYGINAIRKTMILFSIIDGIDEIDFKNIHFLYEHKLSIQRKLKYIESKGYLNIKSESDFQEYDEIVKQYRIVRMLALKALYISDIDKRFEIQEKIKKTINELIDKEVDCLIPDNLVISENENLTEYAFQKTFIFSWDTEKNISSIKIPKHNLVNIIVDDVKSYILFLYYAKPELNYKYFLNSNSKKVEIRIYSDFEITDDRIPEFCQEDLTYNKEVIASSYFEKEQKFDLEGHRYWRAAGQLEGYDGSDWIEVNFGNSTLVNTIVISELDYSPRLKKYRILYCGNDGEYHEVLVHDFVKGEEQVHRFDAVEACKIKVEFLECEKEQNGYYEPIINTFKVYYCR
;
A
#
# COMPACT_ATOMS: atom_id res chain seq x y z
N MET A 1 32.36 5.34 28.75
CA MET A 1 30.99 4.82 28.47
C MET A 1 30.10 6.03 28.37
N LYS A 2 29.22 6.11 27.38
CA LYS A 2 28.16 7.15 27.34
C LYS A 2 27.21 6.87 28.50
N ASN A 3 26.89 7.88 29.28
CA ASN A 3 25.92 7.81 30.36
C ASN A 3 24.71 8.64 29.98
N GLY A 4 23.54 8.29 30.53
CA GLY A 4 22.30 9.02 30.31
C GLY A 4 21.44 8.50 29.13
N ILE A 5 20.38 9.24 28.82
CA ILE A 5 19.38 8.89 27.80
C ILE A 5 19.71 9.59 26.48
N VAL A 6 19.65 8.84 25.39
CA VAL A 6 19.62 9.37 24.02
C VAL A 6 18.28 9.03 23.41
N SER A 7 17.55 10.03 22.92
CA SER A 7 16.24 9.82 22.29
C SER A 7 16.00 10.83 21.16
N LEU A 8 15.24 10.40 20.18
CA LEU A 8 14.70 11.22 19.11
C LEU A 8 13.28 11.68 19.48
N ASP A 9 12.82 12.74 18.84
CA ASP A 9 11.50 13.31 19.12
C ASP A 9 10.39 12.42 18.55
N VAL A 10 9.39 12.15 19.37
CA VAL A 10 8.18 11.40 18.98
C VAL A 10 6.93 11.93 19.68
N VAL A 11 5.79 11.74 19.07
CA VAL A 11 4.47 12.09 19.62
C VAL A 11 3.54 10.89 19.48
N LEU A 12 2.76 10.55 20.50
CA LEU A 12 1.76 9.49 20.37
C LEU A 12 0.64 9.91 19.40
N ALA A 13 0.39 9.12 18.37
CA ALA A 13 -0.67 9.36 17.38
C ALA A 13 -2.10 9.13 17.91
N LYS A 14 -2.29 8.95 19.22
CA LYS A 14 -3.59 8.64 19.89
C LYS A 14 -4.75 9.58 19.53
N GLN A 15 -4.44 10.82 19.16
CA GLN A 15 -5.47 11.79 18.77
C GLN A 15 -5.83 11.74 17.29
N HIS A 16 -5.16 10.88 16.52
CA HIS A 16 -5.31 10.78 15.08
C HIS A 16 -5.79 9.39 14.71
N ILE A 17 -4.86 8.48 14.53
CA ILE A 17 -5.10 7.07 14.21
C ILE A 17 -4.26 6.25 15.17
N SER A 18 -4.86 5.34 15.92
CA SER A 18 -4.15 4.61 16.98
C SER A 18 -4.26 3.09 16.88
N ASP A 19 -4.97 2.56 15.88
CA ASP A 19 -5.40 1.16 15.90
C ASP A 19 -4.47 0.20 15.12
N PHE A 20 -3.48 0.70 14.39
CA PHE A 20 -2.61 -0.11 13.55
C PHE A 20 -1.13 0.23 13.66
N CYS A 21 -0.27 -0.76 13.39
CA CYS A 21 1.18 -0.57 13.36
C CYS A 21 1.65 0.45 12.31
N ILE A 22 0.86 0.71 11.27
CA ILE A 22 1.10 1.79 10.31
C ILE A 22 1.14 3.17 10.98
N THR A 23 0.57 3.30 12.17
CA THR A 23 0.58 4.55 12.93
C THR A 23 1.89 4.79 13.67
N LEU A 24 2.76 3.81 13.79
CA LEU A 24 4.04 3.98 14.47
C LEU A 24 4.94 5.02 13.78
N PRO A 25 5.17 4.99 12.45
CA PRO A 25 5.88 6.07 11.76
C PRO A 25 5.15 7.42 11.84
N LEU A 26 3.81 7.43 11.91
CA LEU A 26 3.03 8.65 12.09
C LEU A 26 3.41 9.36 13.41
N CYS A 27 3.80 8.63 14.44
CA CYS A 27 4.31 9.21 15.69
C CYS A 27 5.58 10.05 15.49
N VAL A 28 6.34 9.80 14.43
CA VAL A 28 7.48 10.61 14.01
C VAL A 28 7.02 11.77 13.13
N VAL A 29 6.16 11.51 12.14
CA VAL A 29 5.63 12.53 11.22
C VAL A 29 5.00 13.69 11.97
N LEU A 30 4.21 13.40 13.00
CA LEU A 30 3.48 14.40 13.81
C LEU A 30 4.40 15.27 14.67
N THR A 31 5.70 14.98 14.77
CA THR A 31 6.68 15.89 15.40
C THR A 31 6.98 17.09 14.51
N GLU A 32 6.84 16.94 13.19
CA GLU A 32 7.12 17.99 12.22
C GLU A 32 5.80 18.64 11.75
N LYS A 33 5.53 19.84 12.27
CA LYS A 33 4.27 20.55 11.97
C LYS A 33 4.08 20.85 10.49
N LYS A 34 5.16 21.00 9.73
CA LYS A 34 5.12 21.25 8.29
C LYS A 34 4.58 20.04 7.50
N LEU A 35 4.55 18.85 8.10
CA LEU A 35 3.98 17.63 7.53
C LEU A 35 2.52 17.38 7.93
N LEU A 36 1.93 18.26 8.75
CA LEU A 36 0.52 18.12 9.13
C LEU A 36 -0.43 18.16 7.92
N PRO A 37 -0.20 18.99 6.88
CA PRO A 37 -1.00 18.94 5.65
C PRO A 37 -0.90 17.58 4.94
N TRP A 38 0.28 16.96 4.90
CA TRP A 38 0.46 15.60 4.37
C TRP A 38 -0.39 14.56 5.10
N TYR A 39 -0.45 14.63 6.44
CA TYR A 39 -1.32 13.75 7.21
C TYR A 39 -2.80 13.95 6.86
N TYR A 40 -3.25 15.21 6.70
CA TYR A 40 -4.63 15.50 6.35
C TYR A 40 -5.00 15.12 4.92
N GLU A 41 -4.04 15.02 4.02
CA GLU A 41 -4.26 14.56 2.65
C GLU A 41 -4.42 13.04 2.55
N ASN A 42 -3.72 12.29 3.38
CA ASN A 42 -3.66 10.83 3.33
C ASN A 42 -4.58 10.14 4.35
N PHE A 43 -4.66 8.81 4.34
CA PHE A 43 -5.50 7.99 5.25
C PHE A 43 -7.00 8.30 5.15
N THR A 44 -7.52 8.35 3.94
CA THR A 44 -8.94 8.65 3.67
C THR A 44 -9.71 7.42 3.23
N ASN A 45 -9.19 6.66 2.28
CA ASN A 45 -9.85 5.45 1.80
C ASN A 45 -9.50 4.25 2.68
N ILE A 46 -10.41 3.29 2.71
CA ILE A 46 -10.29 2.07 3.51
C ILE A 46 -10.52 0.84 2.64
N CYS A 47 -10.05 -0.30 3.10
CA CYS A 47 -10.21 -1.57 2.41
C CYS A 47 -10.41 -2.72 3.39
N SER A 48 -10.88 -3.84 2.89
CA SER A 48 -10.94 -5.09 3.63
C SER A 48 -10.44 -6.25 2.78
N THR A 49 -9.95 -7.30 3.44
CA THR A 49 -9.60 -8.57 2.81
C THR A 49 -10.58 -9.63 3.23
N ASP A 50 -10.99 -10.50 2.32
CA ASP A 50 -11.90 -11.61 2.63
C ASP A 50 -11.29 -12.59 3.65
N HIS A 51 -9.96 -12.76 3.65
CA HIS A 51 -9.27 -13.68 4.55
C HIS A 51 -9.15 -13.17 5.99
N LYS A 52 -8.88 -11.88 6.18
CA LYS A 52 -8.63 -11.32 7.52
C LYS A 52 -9.87 -10.70 8.16
N LYS A 53 -10.95 -10.50 7.41
CA LYS A 53 -12.21 -9.88 7.90
C LYS A 53 -11.96 -8.57 8.66
N ALA A 54 -10.86 -7.89 8.36
CA ALA A 54 -10.42 -6.69 9.06
C ALA A 54 -10.44 -5.49 8.12
N LEU A 55 -11.02 -4.40 8.61
CA LEU A 55 -10.92 -3.09 7.98
C LEU A 55 -9.53 -2.49 8.26
N CYS A 56 -8.97 -1.82 7.28
CA CYS A 56 -7.75 -1.04 7.44
C CYS A 56 -7.72 0.12 6.43
N PHE A 57 -6.83 1.08 6.63
CA PHE A 57 -6.57 2.08 5.61
C PHE A 57 -5.98 1.41 4.36
N GLU A 58 -6.35 1.92 3.19
CA GLU A 58 -5.86 1.35 1.92
C GLU A 58 -4.33 1.36 1.85
N GLU A 59 -3.70 2.41 2.36
CA GLU A 59 -2.25 2.57 2.43
C GLU A 59 -1.54 1.44 3.18
N TYR A 60 -2.21 0.84 4.16
CA TYR A 60 -1.66 -0.32 4.89
C TYR A 60 -1.46 -1.54 3.99
N GLY A 61 -2.19 -1.63 2.90
CA GLY A 61 -2.14 -2.74 1.98
C GLY A 61 -1.04 -2.73 0.97
N GLN A 62 -0.37 -1.65 0.90
CA GLN A 62 0.80 -1.49 0.06
C GLN A 62 2.05 -1.88 0.85
N THR A 63 3.22 -1.79 0.24
CA THR A 63 4.43 -1.99 1.04
C THR A 63 4.38 -1.03 2.23
N PHE A 64 4.73 -1.52 3.40
CA PHE A 64 4.74 -0.75 4.65
C PHE A 64 5.30 0.67 4.48
N MET A 65 6.31 0.83 3.62
CA MET A 65 6.93 2.13 3.36
C MET A 65 6.33 2.88 2.16
N GLY A 66 5.37 2.31 1.43
CA GLY A 66 4.86 2.91 0.19
C GLY A 66 4.42 4.35 0.35
N LEU A 67 3.55 4.63 1.32
CA LEU A 67 3.09 5.97 1.64
C LEU A 67 4.19 6.85 2.23
N TYR A 68 5.03 6.29 3.10
CA TYR A 68 6.06 7.03 3.83
C TYR A 68 7.32 7.32 3.01
N ASN A 69 7.46 6.75 1.81
CA ASN A 69 8.58 6.98 0.90
C ASN A 69 8.80 8.47 0.57
N GLU A 70 7.74 9.26 0.58
CA GLU A 70 7.82 10.68 0.27
C GLU A 70 8.51 11.49 1.39
N ILE A 71 8.42 11.04 2.62
CA ILE A 71 8.82 11.81 3.80
C ILE A 71 9.95 11.19 4.62
N PHE A 72 10.24 9.90 4.44
CA PHE A 72 11.36 9.23 5.11
C PHE A 72 12.47 8.81 4.16
N ASP A 73 13.70 8.99 4.61
CA ASP A 73 14.81 8.14 4.18
C ASP A 73 14.75 6.87 5.01
N TYR A 74 14.70 5.72 4.38
CA TYR A 74 14.65 4.45 5.10
C TYR A 74 15.65 3.44 4.54
N CYS A 75 16.01 2.48 5.39
CA CYS A 75 16.84 1.35 5.04
C CYS A 75 16.22 0.09 5.65
N ASP A 76 15.74 -0.80 4.80
CA ASP A 76 15.34 -2.15 5.19
C ASP A 76 16.59 -3.03 5.25
N ILE A 77 16.81 -3.68 6.37
CA ILE A 77 18.01 -4.50 6.60
C ILE A 77 17.61 -5.97 6.50
N PRO A 78 18.15 -6.72 5.53
CA PRO A 78 17.93 -8.16 5.47
C PRO A 78 18.40 -8.84 6.76
N THR A 79 17.52 -9.60 7.39
CA THR A 79 17.79 -10.24 8.68
C THR A 79 18.90 -11.28 8.62
N THR A 80 19.23 -11.78 7.43
CA THR A 80 20.34 -12.68 7.16
C THR A 80 21.74 -12.05 7.40
N ILE A 81 21.82 -10.73 7.55
CA ILE A 81 23.07 -10.02 7.82
C ILE A 81 23.45 -10.09 9.31
N PHE A 82 22.48 -10.38 10.19
CA PHE A 82 22.72 -10.40 11.61
C PHE A 82 23.28 -11.76 12.07
N ASP A 83 24.53 -11.77 12.49
CA ASP A 83 25.03 -12.78 13.43
C ASP A 83 24.36 -12.57 14.79
N LYS A 84 24.11 -13.65 15.52
CA LYS A 84 23.20 -13.76 16.69
C LYS A 84 23.39 -12.76 17.87
N ASN A 85 24.16 -11.66 17.72
CA ASN A 85 24.41 -10.78 18.85
C ASN A 85 24.34 -9.27 18.59
N ASP A 86 24.05 -8.82 17.36
CA ASP A 86 24.37 -7.44 17.00
C ASP A 86 23.18 -6.52 16.69
N VAL A 87 21.92 -7.02 16.72
CA VAL A 87 20.76 -6.18 16.41
C VAL A 87 20.65 -4.97 17.36
N CYS A 88 20.85 -5.18 18.65
CA CYS A 88 20.77 -4.11 19.64
C CYS A 88 21.89 -3.08 19.49
N GLU A 89 23.12 -3.53 19.24
CA GLU A 89 24.26 -2.65 18.98
C GLU A 89 24.05 -1.84 17.69
N MET A 90 23.49 -2.45 16.66
CA MET A 90 23.13 -1.75 15.42
C MET A 90 22.05 -0.68 15.67
N ILE A 91 20.99 -1.01 16.41
CA ILE A 91 19.95 -0.03 16.78
C ILE A 91 20.57 1.16 17.50
N ILE A 92 21.40 0.91 18.51
CA ILE A 92 22.09 1.96 19.27
C ILE A 92 22.99 2.80 18.34
N SER A 93 23.74 2.15 17.45
CA SER A 93 24.59 2.84 16.47
C SER A 93 23.79 3.75 15.53
N GLN A 94 22.68 3.27 15.00
CA GLN A 94 21.83 4.05 14.09
C GLN A 94 21.16 5.24 14.80
N LEU A 95 20.72 5.05 16.05
CA LEU A 95 20.19 6.14 16.89
C LEU A 95 21.24 7.23 17.15
N LEU A 96 22.48 6.83 17.49
CA LEU A 96 23.53 7.76 17.90
C LEU A 96 24.21 8.49 16.75
N ASN A 97 24.47 7.80 15.66
CA ASN A 97 25.34 8.30 14.60
C ASN A 97 24.55 8.85 13.41
N GLU A 98 23.34 8.32 13.19
CA GLU A 98 22.53 8.61 12.01
C GLU A 98 21.20 9.30 12.34
N ASN A 99 20.87 9.44 13.63
CA ASN A 99 19.57 9.95 14.09
C ASN A 99 18.39 9.23 13.44
N LYS A 100 18.46 7.89 13.37
CA LYS A 100 17.42 7.05 12.78
C LYS A 100 16.59 6.37 13.85
N TYR A 101 15.29 6.38 13.67
CA TYR A 101 14.35 5.53 14.39
C TYR A 101 14.48 4.09 13.89
N CYS A 102 14.11 3.15 14.73
CA CYS A 102 14.11 1.74 14.36
C CYS A 102 12.67 1.19 14.43
N TYR A 103 12.11 0.85 13.29
CA TYR A 103 10.87 0.10 13.19
C TYR A 103 11.23 -1.38 13.11
N ILE A 104 10.85 -2.15 14.12
CA ILE A 104 11.30 -3.52 14.31
C ILE A 104 10.13 -4.44 14.63
N VAL A 105 10.19 -5.67 14.12
CA VAL A 105 9.23 -6.74 14.40
C VAL A 105 9.80 -7.66 15.47
N LEU A 106 9.10 -7.78 16.58
CA LEU A 106 9.51 -8.52 17.76
C LEU A 106 8.46 -9.54 18.18
N ASP A 107 8.89 -10.67 18.70
CA ASP A 107 7.99 -11.60 19.38
C ASP A 107 7.70 -11.11 20.81
N GLU A 108 6.49 -10.63 21.04
CA GLU A 108 6.04 -10.04 22.31
C GLU A 108 6.09 -11.02 23.50
N TYR A 109 6.16 -12.34 23.23
CA TYR A 109 6.37 -13.34 24.28
C TYR A 109 7.59 -13.03 25.17
N TYR A 110 8.63 -12.43 24.60
CA TYR A 110 9.87 -12.13 25.32
C TYR A 110 9.94 -10.70 25.90
N ILE A 111 8.95 -9.86 25.67
CA ILE A 111 8.94 -8.45 26.10
C ILE A 111 8.05 -8.26 27.32
N SER A 112 8.65 -7.99 28.49
CA SER A 112 7.93 -7.87 29.75
C SER A 112 6.89 -6.75 29.81
N ALA A 113 7.00 -5.73 28.95
CA ALA A 113 6.05 -4.63 28.83
C ALA A 113 4.79 -4.99 28.04
N LYS A 114 4.72 -6.16 27.43
CA LYS A 114 3.64 -6.60 26.54
C LYS A 114 2.66 -7.56 27.18
N LYS A 115 1.44 -7.63 26.63
CA LYS A 115 0.36 -8.52 27.10
C LYS A 115 0.73 -9.99 26.93
N ALA A 116 1.36 -10.34 25.82
CA ALA A 116 1.74 -11.71 25.47
C ALA A 116 2.94 -12.27 26.27
N TYR A 117 3.57 -11.45 27.14
CA TYR A 117 4.79 -11.82 27.88
C TYR A 117 4.64 -13.13 28.68
N ASN A 118 5.48 -14.13 28.33
CA ASN A 118 5.49 -15.47 28.93
C ASN A 118 4.15 -16.23 28.86
N ASP A 119 3.24 -15.80 27.97
CA ASP A 119 1.90 -16.41 27.83
C ASP A 119 1.75 -17.07 26.45
N TYR A 120 1.82 -16.28 25.37
CA TYR A 120 1.73 -16.78 24.01
C TYR A 120 2.66 -16.01 23.07
N HIS A 121 3.11 -16.67 21.98
CA HIS A 121 3.89 -16.03 20.93
C HIS A 121 3.00 -15.11 20.10
N PHE A 122 3.42 -13.87 19.99
CA PHE A 122 2.73 -12.86 19.19
C PHE A 122 3.74 -11.90 18.57
N VAL A 123 3.91 -12.05 17.27
CA VAL A 123 4.87 -11.27 16.50
C VAL A 123 4.26 -9.94 16.07
N HIS A 124 4.82 -8.84 16.54
CA HIS A 124 4.24 -7.52 16.36
C HIS A 124 5.31 -6.42 16.24
N GLN A 125 4.91 -5.27 15.67
CA GLN A 125 5.80 -4.16 15.41
C GLN A 125 5.97 -3.26 16.64
N SER A 126 7.16 -2.64 16.71
CA SER A 126 7.49 -1.57 17.66
C SER A 126 8.35 -0.52 16.99
N LEU A 127 8.23 0.72 17.44
CA LEU A 127 9.08 1.84 17.02
C LEU A 127 10.05 2.20 18.16
N ILE A 128 11.32 1.90 18.00
CA ILE A 128 12.37 2.31 18.95
C ILE A 128 12.85 3.70 18.54
N TYR A 129 12.86 4.62 19.52
CA TYR A 129 13.24 6.01 19.31
C TYR A 129 14.35 6.48 20.24
N GLY A 130 14.83 5.62 21.16
CA GLY A 130 15.88 5.99 22.09
C GLY A 130 16.46 4.82 22.87
N PHE A 131 17.52 5.11 23.62
CA PHE A 131 18.19 4.16 24.51
C PHE A 131 18.67 4.84 25.78
N ASP A 132 18.43 4.21 26.90
CA ASP A 132 18.89 4.61 28.23
C ASP A 132 20.13 3.76 28.61
N PHE A 133 21.31 4.38 28.61
CA PHE A 133 22.57 3.71 28.91
C PHE A 133 22.72 3.30 30.38
N ASP A 134 22.03 4.00 31.29
CA ASP A 134 22.12 3.74 32.71
C ASP A 134 21.32 2.51 33.09
N THR A 135 20.11 2.34 32.54
CA THR A 135 19.24 1.19 32.79
C THR A 135 19.41 0.07 31.75
N LYS A 136 20.08 0.33 30.64
CA LYS A 136 20.18 -0.55 29.45
C LYS A 136 18.81 -0.91 28.88
N GLU A 137 17.98 0.10 28.68
CA GLU A 137 16.63 -0.06 28.13
C GLU A 137 16.43 0.76 26.86
N PHE A 138 15.79 0.17 25.88
CA PHE A 138 15.27 0.88 24.72
C PHE A 138 14.00 1.63 25.07
N LEU A 139 13.87 2.84 24.53
CA LEU A 139 12.65 3.62 24.57
C LEU A 139 11.86 3.32 23.29
N ALA A 140 10.64 2.83 23.44
CA ALA A 140 9.81 2.39 22.33
C ALA A 140 8.40 2.97 22.38
N ILE A 141 7.75 3.06 21.20
CA ILE A 141 6.30 3.24 21.06
C ILE A 141 5.73 1.94 20.53
N ALA A 142 4.74 1.39 21.22
CA ALA A 142 3.99 0.22 20.81
C ALA A 142 2.72 0.06 21.68
N PHE A 143 1.92 -0.97 21.40
CA PHE A 143 0.77 -1.32 22.24
C PHE A 143 1.23 -1.93 23.56
N ASN A 144 0.73 -1.40 24.67
CA ASN A 144 1.02 -1.85 26.02
C ASN A 144 0.14 -3.08 26.42
N LYS A 145 0.24 -3.52 27.69
CA LYS A 145 -0.56 -4.64 28.24
C LYS A 145 -2.09 -4.45 28.15
N ASN A 146 -2.52 -3.19 28.05
CA ASN A 146 -3.94 -2.84 27.89
C ASN A 146 -4.33 -2.63 26.42
N GLU A 147 -3.48 -3.03 25.47
CA GLU A 147 -3.69 -2.86 24.04
C GLU A 147 -3.87 -1.38 23.64
N GLN A 148 -3.20 -0.48 24.34
CA GLN A 148 -3.17 0.95 24.05
C GLN A 148 -1.78 1.36 23.56
N LEU A 149 -1.74 2.17 22.51
CA LEU A 149 -0.50 2.76 22.03
C LEU A 149 0.11 3.63 23.14
N ASP A 150 1.37 3.35 23.54
CA ASP A 150 2.02 4.00 24.67
C ASP A 150 3.53 4.06 24.53
N PHE A 151 4.17 4.88 25.38
CA PHE A 151 5.61 4.88 25.60
C PHE A 151 5.97 3.69 26.47
N LEU A 152 6.88 2.84 25.98
CA LEU A 152 7.31 1.64 26.65
C LEU A 152 8.85 1.64 26.83
N ARG A 153 9.30 0.82 27.75
CA ARG A 153 10.71 0.51 27.94
C ARG A 153 10.92 -0.99 27.76
N TYR A 154 11.90 -1.34 26.93
CA TYR A 154 12.29 -2.71 26.67
C TYR A 154 13.71 -2.94 27.10
N LYS A 155 13.98 -3.97 27.89
CA LYS A 155 15.35 -4.31 28.25
C LYS A 155 16.13 -4.77 27.03
N TYR A 156 17.43 -4.46 27.02
CA TYR A 156 18.35 -4.86 25.95
C TYR A 156 18.23 -6.36 25.63
N GLU A 157 18.27 -7.21 26.66
CA GLU A 157 18.20 -8.66 26.50
C GLU A 157 16.85 -9.14 25.99
N GLU A 158 15.77 -8.44 26.35
CA GLU A 158 14.42 -8.75 25.87
C GLU A 158 14.31 -8.47 24.36
N VAL A 159 14.78 -7.32 23.89
CA VAL A 159 14.77 -6.96 22.46
C VAL A 159 15.63 -7.93 21.66
N ASN A 160 16.84 -8.23 22.14
CA ASN A 160 17.73 -9.17 21.47
C ASN A 160 17.07 -10.53 21.32
N ARG A 161 16.49 -11.07 22.39
CA ARG A 161 15.82 -12.37 22.37
C ARG A 161 14.57 -12.35 21.50
N ALA A 162 13.72 -11.33 21.64
CA ALA A 162 12.47 -11.19 20.89
C ALA A 162 12.69 -11.08 19.36
N PHE A 163 13.83 -10.56 18.94
CA PHE A 163 14.19 -10.49 17.52
C PHE A 163 14.71 -11.83 16.99
N TYR A 164 15.67 -12.47 17.66
CA TYR A 164 16.29 -13.69 17.16
C TYR A 164 15.43 -14.95 17.30
N GLU A 165 14.53 -14.98 18.27
CA GLU A 165 13.57 -16.07 18.45
C GLU A 165 12.29 -15.89 17.59
N ASN A 166 12.17 -14.75 16.91
CA ASN A 166 11.08 -14.54 15.94
C ASN A 166 11.35 -15.37 14.68
N THR A 167 10.59 -16.45 14.51
CA THR A 167 10.70 -17.37 13.36
C THR A 167 9.69 -17.08 12.26
N GLU A 168 8.74 -16.18 12.47
CA GLU A 168 7.69 -15.90 11.48
C GLU A 168 8.17 -14.93 10.41
N TYR A 169 8.47 -13.69 10.78
CA TYR A 169 8.91 -12.65 9.83
C TYR A 169 9.75 -11.57 10.53
N PRO A 170 10.97 -11.90 10.94
CA PRO A 170 11.86 -10.89 11.52
C PRO A 170 12.10 -9.79 10.48
N SER A 171 11.90 -8.54 10.88
CA SER A 171 12.11 -7.37 10.02
C SER A 171 12.63 -6.20 10.85
N ILE A 172 13.53 -5.42 10.28
CA ILE A 172 14.06 -4.20 10.87
C ILE A 172 14.26 -3.14 9.81
N ILE A 173 13.63 -1.98 10.01
CA ILE A 173 13.71 -0.83 9.12
C ILE A 173 14.18 0.37 9.91
N PHE A 174 15.23 1.01 9.44
CA PHE A 174 15.70 2.28 10.02
C PHE A 174 15.11 3.45 9.24
N LEU A 175 14.52 4.41 9.97
CA LEU A 175 13.77 5.54 9.43
C LEU A 175 14.40 6.86 9.87
N ARG A 176 14.50 7.81 8.97
CA ARG A 176 14.84 9.20 9.29
C ARG A 176 13.94 10.14 8.50
N LEU A 177 13.28 11.10 9.18
CA LEU A 177 12.60 12.17 8.46
C LEU A 177 13.60 12.91 7.57
N ARG A 178 13.21 13.15 6.34
CA ARG A 178 13.94 14.04 5.45
C ARG A 178 13.92 15.46 6.00
N GLU A 179 14.89 16.27 5.61
CA GLU A 179 14.89 17.68 5.98
C GLU A 179 13.71 18.40 5.29
N ILE A 180 12.73 18.82 6.07
CA ILE A 180 11.55 19.54 5.59
C ILE A 180 11.85 21.04 5.62
N LYS A 181 12.18 21.62 4.48
CA LYS A 181 12.51 23.04 4.35
C LYS A 181 11.26 23.91 4.37
N GLU A 182 10.23 23.50 3.65
CA GLU A 182 8.96 24.21 3.49
C GLU A 182 7.79 23.39 4.02
N GLU A 183 6.65 24.02 4.26
CA GLU A 183 5.42 23.32 4.61
C GLU A 183 4.97 22.46 3.42
N TYR A 184 4.51 21.23 3.69
CA TYR A 184 3.94 20.36 2.68
C TYR A 184 2.74 21.03 2.00
N LYS A 185 2.74 21.07 0.69
CA LYS A 185 1.64 21.65 -0.09
C LYS A 185 0.48 20.66 -0.18
N PHE A 186 -0.57 20.94 0.57
CA PHE A 186 -1.81 20.15 0.54
C PHE A 186 -2.49 20.25 -0.82
N SER A 187 -2.92 19.14 -1.41
CA SER A 187 -3.74 19.10 -2.61
C SER A 187 -5.21 18.84 -2.25
N PRO A 188 -6.07 19.85 -2.36
CA PRO A 188 -7.51 19.67 -2.17
C PRO A 188 -8.11 18.68 -3.16
N GLU A 189 -7.62 18.67 -4.40
CA GLU A 189 -8.07 17.83 -5.48
C GLU A 189 -7.82 16.34 -5.16
N ARG A 190 -6.60 16.03 -4.69
CA ARG A 190 -6.23 14.67 -4.27
C ARG A 190 -7.06 14.19 -3.08
N PHE A 191 -7.34 15.09 -2.16
CA PHE A 191 -8.19 14.74 -1.02
C PHE A 191 -9.63 14.44 -1.46
N VAL A 192 -10.20 15.27 -2.34
CA VAL A 192 -11.57 15.07 -2.88
C VAL A 192 -11.64 13.77 -3.66
N GLU A 193 -10.65 13.48 -4.51
CA GLU A 193 -10.57 12.22 -5.25
C GLU A 193 -10.54 11.00 -4.31
N GLN A 194 -9.78 11.05 -3.22
CA GLN A 194 -9.79 9.96 -2.24
C GLN A 194 -11.16 9.80 -1.55
N LEU A 195 -11.89 10.90 -1.31
CA LEU A 195 -13.25 10.83 -0.79
C LEU A 195 -14.22 10.23 -1.82
N GLU A 196 -14.09 10.60 -3.09
CA GLU A 196 -14.88 10.02 -4.19
C GLU A 196 -14.64 8.52 -4.30
N ASN A 197 -13.38 8.09 -4.29
CA ASN A 197 -13.01 6.68 -4.32
C ASN A 197 -13.57 5.93 -3.10
N TYR A 198 -13.51 6.55 -1.92
CA TYR A 198 -14.10 5.98 -0.71
C TYR A 198 -15.62 5.78 -0.84
N ILE A 199 -16.35 6.78 -1.35
CA ILE A 199 -17.81 6.72 -1.54
C ILE A 199 -18.17 5.69 -2.63
N ASN A 200 -17.47 5.74 -3.76
CA ASN A 200 -17.72 4.88 -4.92
C ASN A 200 -17.19 3.46 -4.73
N SER A 201 -16.47 3.21 -3.62
CA SER A 201 -15.85 1.91 -3.32
C SER A 201 -14.79 1.50 -4.33
N GLU A 202 -14.06 2.48 -4.82
CA GLU A 202 -12.95 2.33 -5.74
C GLU A 202 -11.60 2.43 -5.02
N PRO A 203 -10.55 1.77 -5.49
CA PRO A 203 -9.21 1.91 -4.93
C PRO A 203 -8.59 3.25 -5.33
N ASN A 204 -7.84 3.90 -4.41
CA ASN A 204 -7.03 5.08 -4.72
C ASN A 204 -5.87 4.72 -5.66
N TYR A 205 -5.41 3.48 -5.61
CA TYR A 205 -4.09 3.05 -6.04
C TYR A 205 -3.93 2.35 -7.38
N PRO A 206 -4.86 2.10 -8.22
CA PRO A 206 -4.52 1.85 -9.62
C PRO A 206 -3.92 3.09 -10.28
N ASN A 207 -4.20 4.28 -9.70
CA ASN A 207 -4.01 5.55 -10.38
C ASN A 207 -2.82 6.39 -9.88
N HIS A 208 -2.29 6.19 -8.65
CA HIS A 208 -1.46 7.21 -8.00
C HIS A 208 -0.03 6.81 -7.68
N PHE A 209 0.35 5.55 -7.72
CA PHE A 209 1.70 5.17 -7.37
C PHE A 209 2.41 4.38 -8.45
N ASN A 210 3.71 4.61 -8.53
CA ASN A 210 4.65 3.63 -9.03
C ASN A 210 4.41 2.34 -8.26
N ALA A 211 3.42 1.60 -8.68
CA ALA A 211 3.16 0.28 -8.17
C ALA A 211 4.25 -0.68 -8.67
N ILE A 212 5.53 -0.29 -8.42
CA ILE A 212 6.66 -1.17 -8.69
C ILE A 212 6.51 -2.43 -7.84
N ASN A 213 5.76 -2.36 -6.75
CA ASN A 213 5.49 -3.50 -5.89
C ASN A 213 4.15 -3.31 -5.18
N VAL A 214 3.05 -3.24 -5.89
CA VAL A 214 1.80 -3.66 -5.28
C VAL A 214 1.87 -5.18 -5.21
N SER A 215 2.61 -5.67 -4.23
CA SER A 215 2.49 -7.06 -3.84
C SER A 215 1.05 -7.26 -3.41
N ASN A 216 0.29 -7.85 -4.30
CA ASN A 216 -0.79 -8.78 -4.10
C ASN A 216 -1.32 -8.90 -2.67
N THR A 217 -1.85 -7.83 -2.15
CA THR A 217 -2.85 -8.03 -1.13
C THR A 217 -4.17 -8.09 -1.88
N SER A 218 -4.70 -9.28 -2.02
CA SER A 218 -6.06 -9.53 -2.50
C SER A 218 -7.04 -8.76 -1.61
N ARG A 219 -7.26 -7.50 -1.94
CA ARG A 219 -8.23 -6.65 -1.28
C ARG A 219 -9.39 -6.54 -2.21
N ASP A 220 -10.42 -7.25 -1.83
CA ASP A 220 -11.57 -7.44 -2.69
C ASP A 220 -12.59 -6.33 -2.52
N ASN A 221 -12.41 -5.46 -1.49
CA ASN A 221 -13.40 -4.43 -1.19
C ASN A 221 -12.73 -3.15 -0.67
N TYR A 222 -13.21 -2.04 -1.20
CA TYR A 222 -12.76 -0.69 -0.86
C TYR A 222 -13.91 0.17 -0.34
N GLY A 223 -13.58 1.26 0.35
CA GLY A 223 -14.50 2.30 0.75
C GLY A 223 -15.73 1.76 1.48
N ILE A 224 -16.87 2.25 1.07
CA ILE A 224 -18.19 1.89 1.63
C ILE A 224 -18.48 0.39 1.51
N ASN A 225 -18.09 -0.26 0.40
CA ASN A 225 -18.30 -1.70 0.24
C ASN A 225 -17.46 -2.53 1.22
N ALA A 226 -16.27 -2.06 1.57
CA ALA A 226 -15.47 -2.74 2.61
C ALA A 226 -16.22 -2.75 3.96
N ILE A 227 -16.88 -1.64 4.32
CA ILE A 227 -17.70 -1.57 5.53
C ILE A 227 -18.88 -2.52 5.44
N ARG A 228 -19.65 -2.45 4.34
CA ARG A 228 -20.84 -3.30 4.15
C ARG A 228 -20.51 -4.78 4.20
N LYS A 229 -19.43 -5.21 3.57
CA LYS A 229 -18.95 -6.60 3.60
C LYS A 229 -18.56 -7.05 5.00
N THR A 230 -17.79 -6.21 5.71
CA THR A 230 -17.42 -6.49 7.10
C THR A 230 -18.65 -6.63 7.99
N MET A 231 -19.67 -5.79 7.80
CA MET A 231 -20.93 -5.89 8.56
C MET A 231 -21.76 -7.12 8.21
N ILE A 232 -21.69 -7.66 7.00
CA ILE A 232 -22.32 -8.94 6.64
C ILE A 232 -21.65 -10.09 7.39
N LEU A 233 -20.32 -10.11 7.44
CA LEU A 233 -19.55 -11.13 8.14
C LEU A 233 -19.79 -11.10 9.66
N PHE A 234 -20.03 -9.91 10.21
CA PHE A 234 -20.41 -9.69 11.60
C PHE A 234 -21.67 -10.48 12.05
N SER A 235 -22.57 -10.78 11.13
CA SER A 235 -23.82 -11.52 11.43
C SER A 235 -23.70 -13.05 11.34
N ILE A 236 -22.59 -13.58 10.85
CA ILE A 236 -22.44 -15.02 10.58
C ILE A 236 -21.64 -15.72 11.71
N ILE A 237 -20.92 -14.97 12.53
CA ILE A 237 -20.05 -15.51 13.56
C ILE A 237 -20.84 -15.63 14.87
N ASP A 238 -20.87 -16.83 15.44
CA ASP A 238 -21.47 -17.13 16.76
C ASP A 238 -20.70 -16.41 17.88
N GLY A 239 -21.04 -15.15 18.12
CA GLY A 239 -20.50 -14.34 19.20
C GLY A 239 -19.79 -13.06 18.71
N ILE A 240 -19.77 -12.01 19.53
CA ILE A 240 -18.92 -10.84 19.29
C ILE A 240 -17.49 -11.23 19.63
N ASP A 241 -16.70 -11.41 18.60
CA ASP A 241 -15.25 -11.62 18.70
C ASP A 241 -14.53 -10.27 18.92
N GLU A 242 -13.31 -10.33 19.42
CA GLU A 242 -12.41 -9.17 19.53
C GLU A 242 -12.21 -8.44 18.19
N ILE A 243 -12.23 -9.20 17.11
CA ILE A 243 -12.10 -8.67 15.73
C ILE A 243 -13.23 -7.70 15.40
N ASP A 244 -14.45 -7.99 15.82
CA ASP A 244 -15.62 -7.15 15.52
C ASP A 244 -15.55 -5.82 16.26
N PHE A 245 -15.08 -5.84 17.52
CA PHE A 245 -14.85 -4.61 18.27
C PHE A 245 -13.74 -3.77 17.62
N LYS A 246 -12.66 -4.38 17.15
CA LYS A 246 -11.55 -3.70 16.47
C LYS A 246 -12.03 -3.01 15.19
N ASN A 247 -12.84 -3.68 14.37
CA ASN A 247 -13.43 -3.07 13.18
C ASN A 247 -14.33 -1.88 13.51
N ILE A 248 -15.17 -2.00 14.53
CA ILE A 248 -16.04 -0.90 14.97
C ILE A 248 -15.24 0.26 15.56
N HIS A 249 -14.18 -0.03 16.30
CA HIS A 249 -13.29 1.00 16.82
C HIS A 249 -12.55 1.72 15.68
N PHE A 250 -12.04 0.98 14.71
CA PHE A 250 -11.42 1.53 13.52
C PHE A 250 -12.38 2.45 12.74
N LEU A 251 -13.63 2.01 12.53
CA LEU A 251 -14.63 2.86 11.87
C LEU A 251 -14.83 4.18 12.61
N TYR A 252 -14.93 4.15 13.93
CA TYR A 252 -15.05 5.39 14.71
C TYR A 252 -13.81 6.31 14.51
N GLU A 253 -12.61 5.78 14.57
CA GLU A 253 -11.37 6.56 14.34
C GLU A 253 -11.32 7.11 12.91
N HIS A 254 -11.70 6.32 11.92
CA HIS A 254 -11.78 6.73 10.52
C HIS A 254 -12.74 7.93 10.36
N LYS A 255 -13.95 7.86 10.91
CA LYS A 255 -14.92 8.98 10.82
C LYS A 255 -14.42 10.23 11.53
N LEU A 256 -13.79 10.06 12.68
CA LEU A 256 -13.17 11.15 13.42
C LEU A 256 -11.99 11.76 12.64
N SER A 257 -11.23 10.95 11.91
CA SER A 257 -10.16 11.41 11.03
C SER A 257 -10.70 12.26 9.88
N ILE A 258 -11.71 11.77 9.15
CA ILE A 258 -12.37 12.55 8.09
C ILE A 258 -12.92 13.88 8.63
N GLN A 259 -13.62 13.86 9.76
CA GLN A 259 -14.13 15.11 10.40
C GLN A 259 -13.01 16.14 10.61
N ARG A 260 -11.86 15.70 11.12
CA ARG A 260 -10.72 16.60 11.37
C ARG A 260 -10.12 17.14 10.09
N LYS A 261 -10.05 16.31 9.05
CA LYS A 261 -9.58 16.71 7.73
C LYS A 261 -10.51 17.76 7.10
N LEU A 262 -11.80 17.53 7.14
CA LEU A 262 -12.80 18.50 6.67
C LEU A 262 -12.65 19.84 7.38
N LYS A 263 -12.53 19.85 8.73
CA LYS A 263 -12.30 21.07 9.51
C LYS A 263 -10.97 21.76 9.19
N TYR A 264 -9.92 20.98 8.93
CA TYR A 264 -8.63 21.53 8.50
C TYR A 264 -8.76 22.23 7.15
N ILE A 265 -9.35 21.57 6.17
CA ILE A 265 -9.52 22.06 4.80
C ILE A 265 -10.37 23.32 4.78
N GLU A 266 -11.46 23.34 5.55
CA GLU A 266 -12.29 24.52 5.74
C GLU A 266 -11.47 25.68 6.34
N SER A 267 -10.73 25.41 7.42
CA SER A 267 -9.93 26.44 8.12
C SER A 267 -8.85 27.08 7.24
N LYS A 268 -8.42 26.36 6.20
CA LYS A 268 -7.43 26.83 5.21
C LYS A 268 -8.08 27.48 3.98
N GLY A 269 -9.40 27.45 3.87
CA GLY A 269 -10.12 28.00 2.72
C GLY A 269 -9.95 27.20 1.43
N TYR A 270 -9.54 25.93 1.52
CA TYR A 270 -9.38 25.07 0.34
C TYR A 270 -10.70 24.59 -0.26
N LEU A 271 -11.75 24.53 0.55
CA LEU A 271 -13.09 24.16 0.12
C LEU A 271 -14.08 25.27 0.47
N ASN A 272 -14.88 25.66 -0.51
CA ASN A 272 -16.10 26.43 -0.28
C ASN A 272 -17.25 25.43 -0.07
N ILE A 273 -17.66 25.26 1.17
CA ILE A 273 -18.75 24.37 1.52
C ILE A 273 -20.05 25.09 1.24
N LYS A 274 -20.94 24.43 0.49
CA LYS A 274 -22.22 25.04 0.08
C LYS A 274 -23.13 25.36 1.26
N SER A 275 -22.95 24.69 2.42
CA SER A 275 -23.75 24.98 3.62
C SER A 275 -23.02 24.59 4.91
N GLU A 276 -23.09 25.47 5.93
CA GLU A 276 -22.64 25.14 7.31
C GLU A 276 -23.38 23.92 7.89
N SER A 277 -24.55 23.56 7.34
CA SER A 277 -25.34 22.41 7.79
C SER A 277 -24.62 21.08 7.53
N ASP A 278 -23.84 20.96 6.45
CA ASP A 278 -23.23 19.70 6.03
C ASP A 278 -22.15 19.25 7.03
N PHE A 279 -21.37 20.18 7.59
CA PHE A 279 -20.42 19.85 8.67
C PHE A 279 -21.10 19.47 9.98
N GLN A 280 -22.20 20.16 10.33
CA GLN A 280 -22.95 19.80 11.54
C GLN A 280 -23.55 18.40 11.41
N GLU A 281 -23.97 18.01 10.21
CA GLU A 281 -24.47 16.69 9.92
C GLU A 281 -23.37 15.63 10.03
N TYR A 282 -22.17 15.90 9.51
CA TYR A 282 -21.03 14.97 9.66
C TYR A 282 -20.57 14.87 11.13
N ASP A 283 -20.60 15.96 11.90
CA ASP A 283 -20.34 15.93 13.35
C ASP A 283 -21.34 15.00 14.08
N GLU A 284 -22.59 14.96 13.63
CA GLU A 284 -23.60 14.04 14.21
C GLU A 284 -23.32 12.58 13.82
N ILE A 285 -22.88 12.32 12.57
CA ILE A 285 -22.45 10.98 12.13
C ILE A 285 -21.33 10.46 13.04
N VAL A 286 -20.30 11.26 13.31
CA VAL A 286 -19.19 10.89 14.21
C VAL A 286 -19.70 10.59 15.63
N LYS A 287 -20.62 11.37 16.16
CA LYS A 287 -21.23 11.09 17.48
C LYS A 287 -21.98 9.75 17.50
N GLN A 288 -22.69 9.42 16.43
CA GLN A 288 -23.40 8.15 16.31
C GLN A 288 -22.42 6.96 16.21
N TYR A 289 -21.33 7.06 15.48
CA TYR A 289 -20.28 6.04 15.48
C TYR A 289 -19.62 5.87 16.87
N ARG A 290 -19.49 6.96 17.64
CA ARG A 290 -19.06 6.85 19.03
C ARG A 290 -20.05 6.03 19.89
N ILE A 291 -21.36 6.23 19.69
CA ILE A 291 -22.39 5.46 20.38
C ILE A 291 -22.33 3.99 19.96
N VAL A 292 -22.19 3.70 18.67
CA VAL A 292 -22.02 2.35 18.14
C VAL A 292 -20.82 1.66 18.78
N ARG A 293 -19.67 2.34 18.87
CA ARG A 293 -18.47 1.84 19.55
C ARG A 293 -18.73 1.51 21.03
N MET A 294 -19.46 2.37 21.74
CA MET A 294 -19.81 2.12 23.15
C MET A 294 -20.78 0.95 23.30
N LEU A 295 -21.71 0.75 22.38
CA LEU A 295 -22.59 -0.42 22.35
C LEU A 295 -21.81 -1.70 22.09
N ALA A 296 -20.86 -1.70 21.16
CA ALA A 296 -19.98 -2.84 20.90
C ALA A 296 -19.16 -3.20 22.14
N LEU A 297 -18.53 -2.18 22.77
CA LEU A 297 -17.80 -2.40 24.01
C LEU A 297 -18.68 -2.98 25.12
N LYS A 298 -19.90 -2.49 25.27
CA LYS A 298 -20.87 -3.03 26.24
C LYS A 298 -21.20 -4.50 25.94
N ALA A 299 -21.35 -4.85 24.68
CA ALA A 299 -21.68 -6.21 24.26
C ALA A 299 -20.62 -7.25 24.66
N LEU A 300 -19.34 -6.87 24.72
CA LEU A 300 -18.25 -7.75 25.17
C LEU A 300 -18.41 -8.21 26.62
N TYR A 301 -19.10 -7.44 27.47
CA TYR A 301 -19.30 -7.75 28.88
C TYR A 301 -20.67 -8.37 29.19
N ILE A 302 -21.50 -8.62 28.17
CA ILE A 302 -22.81 -9.26 28.34
C ILE A 302 -22.67 -10.77 28.17
N SER A 303 -22.98 -11.54 29.21
CA SER A 303 -22.96 -12.99 29.15
C SER A 303 -24.22 -13.60 28.51
N ASP A 304 -25.32 -12.86 28.45
CA ASP A 304 -26.59 -13.29 27.85
C ASP A 304 -26.50 -13.19 26.33
N ILE A 305 -26.52 -14.34 25.66
CA ILE A 305 -26.32 -14.46 24.21
C ILE A 305 -27.43 -13.73 23.44
N ASP A 306 -28.68 -13.84 23.85
CA ASP A 306 -29.80 -13.23 23.14
C ASP A 306 -29.69 -11.69 23.17
N LYS A 307 -29.38 -11.13 24.32
CA LYS A 307 -29.13 -9.68 24.47
C LYS A 307 -27.92 -9.21 23.69
N ARG A 308 -26.88 -10.03 23.57
CA ARG A 308 -25.71 -9.73 22.77
C ARG A 308 -26.11 -9.68 21.31
N PHE A 309 -26.89 -10.62 20.83
CA PHE A 309 -27.41 -10.67 19.47
C PHE A 309 -28.29 -9.46 19.14
N GLU A 310 -29.18 -9.05 20.03
CA GLU A 310 -30.00 -7.84 19.89
C GLU A 310 -29.14 -6.59 19.71
N ILE A 311 -28.03 -6.47 20.45
CA ILE A 311 -27.12 -5.36 20.35
C ILE A 311 -26.36 -5.41 19.00
N GLN A 312 -25.94 -6.58 18.54
CA GLN A 312 -25.29 -6.75 17.24
C GLN A 312 -26.20 -6.28 16.09
N GLU A 313 -27.44 -6.73 16.06
CA GLU A 313 -28.40 -6.32 15.04
C GLU A 313 -28.67 -4.81 15.07
N LYS A 314 -28.74 -4.23 16.26
CA LYS A 314 -28.87 -2.78 16.41
C LYS A 314 -27.65 -2.04 15.86
N ILE A 315 -26.43 -2.51 16.16
CA ILE A 315 -25.17 -1.94 15.66
C ILE A 315 -25.17 -1.99 14.13
N LYS A 316 -25.43 -3.15 13.55
CA LYS A 316 -25.46 -3.38 12.10
C LYS A 316 -26.47 -2.46 11.39
N LYS A 317 -27.68 -2.39 11.91
CA LYS A 317 -28.71 -1.50 11.39
C LYS A 317 -28.27 -0.04 11.44
N THR A 318 -27.75 0.39 12.59
CA THR A 318 -27.29 1.78 12.77
C THR A 318 -26.13 2.12 11.82
N ILE A 319 -25.14 1.23 11.63
CA ILE A 319 -24.03 1.47 10.71
C ILE A 319 -24.55 1.61 9.28
N ASN A 320 -25.47 0.76 8.83
CA ASN A 320 -26.03 0.87 7.48
C ASN A 320 -26.77 2.21 7.27
N GLU A 321 -27.57 2.66 8.25
CA GLU A 321 -28.24 3.96 8.21
C GLU A 321 -27.23 5.14 8.19
N LEU A 322 -26.11 4.98 8.89
CA LEU A 322 -25.05 6.00 8.94
C LEU A 322 -24.25 6.06 7.64
N ILE A 323 -24.01 4.93 6.97
CA ILE A 323 -23.36 4.87 5.67
C ILE A 323 -24.14 5.70 4.64
N ASP A 324 -25.45 5.51 4.56
CA ASP A 324 -26.28 6.23 3.60
C ASP A 324 -26.25 7.75 3.85
N LYS A 325 -26.33 8.16 5.12
CA LYS A 325 -26.16 9.58 5.50
C LYS A 325 -24.78 10.14 5.19
N GLU A 326 -23.74 9.34 5.39
CA GLU A 326 -22.37 9.74 5.12
C GLU A 326 -22.15 9.97 3.62
N VAL A 327 -22.69 9.09 2.77
CA VAL A 327 -22.65 9.28 1.32
C VAL A 327 -23.30 10.60 0.93
N ASP A 328 -24.49 10.90 1.46
CA ASP A 328 -25.20 12.15 1.17
C ASP A 328 -24.39 13.39 1.61
N CYS A 329 -23.70 13.33 2.77
CA CYS A 329 -22.89 14.44 3.29
C CYS A 329 -21.59 14.67 2.49
N LEU A 330 -20.98 13.59 1.99
CA LEU A 330 -19.66 13.62 1.34
C LEU A 330 -19.74 13.65 -0.19
N ILE A 331 -20.94 13.80 -0.78
CA ILE A 331 -21.08 13.92 -2.25
C ILE A 331 -20.24 15.11 -2.73
N PRO A 332 -19.34 14.89 -3.71
CA PRO A 332 -18.40 15.91 -4.19
C PRO A 332 -19.04 17.19 -4.70
N ASP A 333 -20.28 17.13 -5.18
CA ASP A 333 -21.06 18.33 -5.58
C ASP A 333 -21.27 19.32 -4.43
N ASN A 334 -21.11 18.88 -3.18
CA ASN A 334 -21.15 19.71 -1.99
C ASN A 334 -19.78 20.30 -1.63
N LEU A 335 -18.71 19.72 -2.17
CA LEU A 335 -17.32 20.14 -1.95
C LEU A 335 -16.83 20.90 -3.17
N VAL A 336 -16.99 22.21 -3.19
CA VAL A 336 -16.43 23.05 -4.28
C VAL A 336 -15.00 23.41 -3.92
N ILE A 337 -14.06 22.90 -4.70
CA ILE A 337 -12.65 23.30 -4.60
C ILE A 337 -12.57 24.79 -4.93
N SER A 338 -12.07 25.61 -4.01
CA SER A 338 -11.76 27.00 -4.34
C SER A 338 -10.65 26.97 -5.40
N GLU A 339 -10.85 27.67 -6.51
CA GLU A 339 -9.80 27.85 -7.51
C GLU A 339 -8.54 28.36 -6.79
N ASN A 340 -7.58 27.47 -6.64
CA ASN A 340 -6.36 27.78 -5.91
C ASN A 340 -5.39 28.41 -6.90
N GLU A 341 -5.06 29.67 -6.72
CA GLU A 341 -4.06 30.40 -7.50
C GLU A 341 -2.64 29.80 -7.34
N ASN A 342 -2.46 28.79 -6.50
CA ASN A 342 -1.16 28.20 -6.14
C ASN A 342 -0.54 27.31 -7.23
N LEU A 343 -1.23 26.97 -8.31
CA LEU A 343 -0.63 26.30 -9.47
C LEU A 343 0.37 27.18 -10.23
N THR A 344 0.40 28.49 -9.93
CA THR A 344 1.27 29.47 -10.61
C THR A 344 2.66 29.61 -9.97
N GLU A 345 2.95 28.94 -8.88
CA GLU A 345 4.23 29.09 -8.16
C GLU A 345 5.40 28.28 -8.73
N TYR A 346 5.15 27.34 -9.64
CA TYR A 346 6.25 26.58 -10.24
C TYR A 346 6.96 27.38 -11.33
N ALA A 347 8.30 27.39 -11.29
CA ALA A 347 9.13 28.16 -12.21
C ALA A 347 8.98 27.70 -13.68
N PHE A 348 8.63 26.44 -13.89
CA PHE A 348 8.47 25.83 -15.20
C PHE A 348 7.17 25.06 -15.31
N GLN A 349 6.47 25.29 -16.42
CA GLN A 349 5.27 24.54 -16.78
C GLN A 349 5.39 24.06 -18.24
N LYS A 350 5.03 22.81 -18.49
CA LYS A 350 4.97 22.24 -19.84
C LYS A 350 3.73 21.38 -20.02
N THR A 351 3.04 21.61 -21.15
CA THR A 351 1.85 20.84 -21.53
C THR A 351 2.12 19.99 -22.74
N PHE A 352 1.76 18.70 -22.66
CA PHE A 352 1.78 17.76 -23.77
C PHE A 352 0.35 17.32 -24.06
N ILE A 353 -0.05 17.38 -25.33
CA ILE A 353 -1.38 16.95 -25.76
C ILE A 353 -1.21 15.83 -26.78
N PHE A 354 -1.79 14.68 -26.48
CA PHE A 354 -1.80 13.50 -27.33
C PHE A 354 -3.24 13.24 -27.78
N SER A 355 -3.45 13.06 -29.08
CA SER A 355 -4.78 12.79 -29.64
C SER A 355 -4.69 11.68 -30.67
N TRP A 356 -5.71 10.84 -30.72
CA TRP A 356 -5.78 9.70 -31.64
C TRP A 356 -7.13 9.68 -32.37
N ASP A 357 -7.14 9.25 -33.62
CA ASP A 357 -8.36 9.13 -34.41
C ASP A 357 -9.33 8.07 -33.86
N THR A 358 -8.80 7.04 -33.21
CA THR A 358 -9.55 5.97 -32.56
C THR A 358 -9.19 5.89 -31.09
N GLU A 359 -10.09 5.37 -30.27
CA GLU A 359 -9.78 5.09 -28.86
C GLU A 359 -8.56 4.20 -28.73
N LYS A 360 -7.66 4.60 -27.84
CA LYS A 360 -6.48 3.83 -27.42
C LYS A 360 -6.65 3.39 -26.00
N ASN A 361 -6.36 2.14 -25.73
CA ASN A 361 -6.19 1.68 -24.36
C ASN A 361 -4.83 2.16 -23.85
N ILE A 362 -4.83 2.93 -22.78
CA ILE A 362 -3.63 3.47 -22.14
C ILE A 362 -3.51 2.81 -20.79
N SER A 363 -2.62 1.84 -20.67
CA SER A 363 -2.38 1.17 -19.39
C SER A 363 -1.57 2.04 -18.45
N SER A 364 -0.56 2.75 -18.94
CA SER A 364 0.26 3.62 -18.11
C SER A 364 0.97 4.70 -18.92
N ILE A 365 1.38 5.77 -18.21
CA ILE A 365 2.19 6.86 -18.73
C ILE A 365 3.46 6.95 -17.90
N LYS A 366 4.60 7.04 -18.56
CA LYS A 366 5.89 7.30 -17.98
C LYS A 366 6.19 8.78 -18.10
N ILE A 367 6.31 9.48 -17.00
CA ILE A 367 6.52 10.93 -16.95
C ILE A 367 7.92 11.20 -16.39
N PRO A 368 8.73 12.05 -17.05
CA PRO A 368 10.02 12.44 -16.52
C PRO A 368 9.87 13.14 -15.18
N LYS A 369 10.98 13.36 -14.51
CA LYS A 369 11.03 14.09 -13.24
C LYS A 369 10.17 15.35 -13.27
N HIS A 370 9.32 15.51 -12.26
CA HIS A 370 8.43 16.66 -12.07
C HIS A 370 8.11 16.83 -10.58
N ASN A 371 7.58 17.98 -10.21
CA ASN A 371 7.06 18.21 -8.87
C ASN A 371 5.56 17.91 -8.81
N LEU A 372 4.83 18.38 -9.81
CA LEU A 372 3.40 18.17 -9.95
C LEU A 372 3.10 17.76 -11.40
N VAL A 373 2.19 16.83 -11.58
CA VAL A 373 1.62 16.52 -12.89
C VAL A 373 0.11 16.51 -12.80
N ASN A 374 -0.54 17.10 -13.80
CA ASN A 374 -1.97 16.95 -14.02
C ASN A 374 -2.18 16.19 -15.33
N ILE A 375 -2.84 15.03 -15.26
CA ILE A 375 -3.18 14.18 -16.39
C ILE A 375 -4.67 14.28 -16.64
N ILE A 376 -5.08 14.82 -17.77
CA ILE A 376 -6.48 15.00 -18.16
C ILE A 376 -6.80 14.03 -19.29
N VAL A 377 -7.81 13.18 -19.08
CA VAL A 377 -8.24 12.15 -20.02
C VAL A 377 -9.58 12.54 -20.62
N ASP A 378 -9.63 12.64 -21.94
CA ASP A 378 -10.81 13.02 -22.75
C ASP A 378 -11.53 14.30 -22.27
N ASP A 379 -10.76 15.26 -21.74
CA ASP A 379 -11.26 16.53 -21.19
C ASP A 379 -12.25 16.38 -20.00
N VAL A 380 -12.38 15.19 -19.42
CA VAL A 380 -13.37 14.87 -18.38
C VAL A 380 -12.73 14.42 -17.07
N LYS A 381 -11.80 13.47 -17.14
CA LYS A 381 -11.10 12.96 -15.94
C LYS A 381 -9.78 13.69 -15.76
N SER A 382 -9.56 14.26 -14.59
CA SER A 382 -8.32 14.95 -14.23
C SER A 382 -7.68 14.24 -13.04
N TYR A 383 -6.41 13.85 -13.19
CA TYR A 383 -5.59 13.25 -12.14
C TYR A 383 -4.47 14.20 -11.80
N ILE A 384 -4.43 14.71 -10.56
CA ILE A 384 -3.37 15.59 -10.07
C ILE A 384 -2.47 14.80 -9.14
N LEU A 385 -1.20 14.71 -9.50
CA LEU A 385 -0.22 13.86 -8.84
C LEU A 385 0.98 14.71 -8.42
N PHE A 386 1.22 14.76 -7.12
CA PHE A 386 2.27 15.56 -6.51
C PHE A 386 3.44 14.69 -6.05
N LEU A 387 4.67 15.08 -6.39
CA LEU A 387 5.89 14.44 -5.94
C LEU A 387 6.68 15.40 -5.05
N TYR A 388 6.59 15.20 -3.76
CA TYR A 388 7.27 16.06 -2.79
C TYR A 388 8.79 15.99 -2.87
N TYR A 389 9.33 14.81 -3.24
CA TYR A 389 10.75 14.58 -3.49
C TYR A 389 10.96 13.80 -4.78
N ALA A 390 10.96 14.52 -5.90
CA ALA A 390 11.33 13.91 -7.16
C ALA A 390 12.84 13.60 -7.20
N LYS A 391 13.21 12.34 -7.30
CA LYS A 391 14.61 11.96 -7.54
C LYS A 391 14.98 12.32 -8.98
N PRO A 392 16.11 13.01 -9.23
CA PRO A 392 16.47 13.53 -10.55
C PRO A 392 16.59 12.46 -11.64
N GLU A 393 16.81 11.21 -11.26
CA GLU A 393 17.22 10.13 -12.14
C GLU A 393 16.07 9.18 -12.51
N LEU A 394 14.87 9.35 -11.93
CA LEU A 394 13.76 8.42 -12.11
C LEU A 394 12.68 8.99 -13.03
N ASN A 395 12.20 8.15 -13.94
CA ASN A 395 10.93 8.35 -14.62
C ASN A 395 9.82 7.75 -13.75
N TYR A 396 8.72 8.47 -13.63
CA TYR A 396 7.58 8.05 -12.83
C TYR A 396 6.52 7.44 -13.76
N LYS A 397 6.05 6.24 -13.43
CA LYS A 397 5.07 5.52 -14.22
C LYS A 397 3.71 5.60 -13.53
N TYR A 398 2.73 6.17 -14.21
CA TYR A 398 1.35 6.28 -13.75
C TYR A 398 0.46 5.35 -14.53
N PHE A 399 -0.38 4.57 -13.83
CA PHE A 399 -1.32 3.64 -14.45
C PHE A 399 -2.66 4.36 -14.65
N LEU A 400 -3.15 4.39 -15.87
CA LEU A 400 -4.43 5.02 -16.22
C LEU A 400 -5.52 3.99 -16.47
N ASN A 401 -5.18 2.82 -17.02
CA ASN A 401 -6.10 1.75 -17.42
C ASN A 401 -7.39 2.28 -18.07
N SER A 402 -7.27 3.20 -19.00
CA SER A 402 -8.35 3.94 -19.60
C SER A 402 -8.33 3.83 -21.12
N ASN A 403 -9.49 3.62 -21.72
CA ASN A 403 -9.68 3.84 -23.15
C ASN A 403 -9.90 5.32 -23.39
N SER A 404 -9.10 5.94 -24.26
CA SER A 404 -9.10 7.37 -24.47
C SER A 404 -8.77 7.75 -25.90
N LYS A 405 -9.34 8.87 -26.36
CA LYS A 405 -8.97 9.53 -27.64
C LYS A 405 -8.03 10.70 -27.42
N LYS A 406 -7.96 11.23 -26.21
CA LYS A 406 -7.15 12.39 -25.91
C LYS A 406 -6.59 12.29 -24.50
N VAL A 407 -5.29 12.56 -24.35
CA VAL A 407 -4.65 12.75 -23.04
C VAL A 407 -3.86 14.04 -23.06
N GLU A 408 -4.12 14.90 -22.11
CA GLU A 408 -3.36 16.12 -21.85
C GLU A 408 -2.57 15.94 -20.55
N ILE A 409 -1.26 16.21 -20.59
CA ILE A 409 -0.36 16.08 -19.46
C ILE A 409 0.25 17.46 -19.20
N ARG A 410 -0.07 18.06 -18.07
CA ARG A 410 0.52 19.32 -17.61
C ARG A 410 1.53 19.01 -16.53
N ILE A 411 2.78 19.34 -16.78
CA ILE A 411 3.89 19.12 -15.87
C ILE A 411 4.29 20.47 -15.27
N TYR A 412 4.45 20.50 -13.96
CA TYR A 412 4.90 21.67 -13.19
C TYR A 412 6.17 21.29 -12.44
N SER A 413 7.19 22.16 -12.47
CA SER A 413 8.48 21.84 -11.90
C SER A 413 9.25 23.09 -11.47
N ASP A 414 10.09 22.97 -10.45
CA ASP A 414 11.06 23.98 -10.02
C ASP A 414 12.36 23.91 -10.83
N PHE A 415 12.47 23.01 -11.78
CA PHE A 415 13.61 22.84 -12.66
C PHE A 415 13.17 22.76 -14.12
N GLU A 416 14.05 23.14 -15.04
CA GLU A 416 13.76 23.20 -16.48
C GLU A 416 13.37 21.82 -17.04
N ILE A 417 12.25 21.78 -17.77
CA ILE A 417 11.73 20.58 -18.43
C ILE A 417 12.26 20.57 -19.87
N THR A 418 13.28 19.77 -20.12
CA THR A 418 13.94 19.69 -21.44
C THR A 418 13.09 18.91 -22.46
N ASP A 419 13.24 19.22 -23.76
CA ASP A 419 12.42 18.63 -24.84
C ASP A 419 12.73 17.15 -25.14
N ASP A 420 13.85 16.63 -24.67
CA ASP A 420 14.24 15.22 -24.79
C ASP A 420 13.50 14.29 -23.80
N ARG A 421 12.69 14.86 -22.92
CA ARG A 421 11.94 14.14 -21.89
C ARG A 421 10.43 14.22 -22.14
N ILE A 422 9.99 13.59 -23.22
CA ILE A 422 8.56 13.49 -23.56
C ILE A 422 7.93 12.34 -22.76
N PRO A 423 6.70 12.52 -22.21
CA PRO A 423 5.96 11.41 -21.60
C PRO A 423 5.82 10.22 -22.56
N GLU A 424 6.15 9.03 -22.10
CA GLU A 424 6.03 7.79 -22.87
C GLU A 424 4.75 7.06 -22.47
N PHE A 425 3.88 6.78 -23.44
CA PHE A 425 2.75 5.90 -23.21
C PHE A 425 3.19 4.44 -23.32
N CYS A 426 2.93 3.67 -22.29
CA CYS A 426 2.95 2.22 -22.41
C CYS A 426 1.58 1.79 -22.92
N GLN A 427 1.56 1.22 -24.10
CA GLN A 427 0.35 0.70 -24.71
C GLN A 427 -0.15 -0.54 -23.94
N GLU A 428 -1.39 -0.89 -24.24
CA GLU A 428 -2.17 -1.98 -23.69
C GLU A 428 -1.34 -3.16 -23.21
N ASP A 429 -1.49 -3.50 -21.94
CA ASP A 429 -1.10 -4.81 -21.46
C ASP A 429 -1.99 -5.84 -22.16
N LEU A 430 -1.45 -6.48 -23.17
CA LEU A 430 -2.18 -7.43 -24.00
C LEU A 430 -2.62 -8.67 -23.22
N THR A 431 -2.13 -8.84 -21.98
CA THR A 431 -2.54 -9.91 -21.07
C THR A 431 -3.79 -9.55 -20.27
N TYR A 432 -4.19 -8.28 -20.26
CA TYR A 432 -5.36 -7.82 -19.52
C TYR A 432 -6.64 -8.50 -20.03
N ASN A 433 -7.47 -9.03 -19.12
CA ASN A 433 -8.68 -9.83 -19.43
C ASN A 433 -8.41 -11.06 -20.31
N LYS A 434 -7.20 -11.60 -20.31
CA LYS A 434 -6.86 -12.85 -21.03
C LYS A 434 -6.65 -13.99 -20.06
N GLU A 435 -7.02 -15.18 -20.49
CA GLU A 435 -6.74 -16.39 -19.74
C GLU A 435 -5.23 -16.67 -19.78
N VAL A 436 -4.62 -16.76 -18.60
CA VAL A 436 -3.27 -17.25 -18.44
C VAL A 436 -3.35 -18.65 -17.84
N ILE A 437 -2.74 -19.59 -18.51
CA ILE A 437 -2.62 -20.98 -18.05
C ILE A 437 -1.18 -21.31 -17.69
N ALA A 438 -0.99 -22.30 -16.85
CA ALA A 438 0.32 -22.75 -16.41
C ALA A 438 0.44 -24.26 -16.40
N SER A 439 1.68 -24.77 -16.44
CA SER A 439 1.99 -26.20 -16.39
C SER A 439 1.47 -26.89 -15.13
N SER A 440 1.60 -26.18 -13.99
CA SER A 440 1.24 -26.69 -12.67
C SER A 440 0.86 -25.55 -11.73
N TYR A 441 0.25 -25.87 -10.59
CA TYR A 441 -0.11 -24.92 -9.56
C TYR A 441 0.19 -25.52 -8.18
N PHE A 442 0.74 -24.71 -7.29
CA PHE A 442 1.05 -25.11 -5.90
C PHE A 442 -0.22 -25.55 -5.15
N GLU A 443 -1.33 -24.83 -5.34
CA GLU A 443 -2.65 -25.22 -4.83
C GLU A 443 -3.60 -25.44 -6.02
N LYS A 444 -4.33 -26.56 -6.01
CA LYS A 444 -5.22 -26.97 -7.12
C LYS A 444 -6.30 -25.95 -7.52
N GLU A 445 -6.58 -24.96 -6.66
CA GLU A 445 -7.60 -23.92 -6.86
C GLU A 445 -7.01 -22.56 -7.22
N GLN A 446 -5.68 -22.40 -7.24
CA GLN A 446 -5.05 -21.17 -7.66
C GLN A 446 -5.10 -21.02 -9.18
N LYS A 447 -6.08 -20.28 -9.67
CA LYS A 447 -6.00 -19.72 -11.02
C LYS A 447 -5.05 -18.52 -10.98
N PHE A 448 -4.16 -18.44 -11.95
CA PHE A 448 -3.37 -17.25 -12.18
C PHE A 448 -4.33 -16.18 -12.73
N ASP A 449 -4.61 -15.19 -11.90
CA ASP A 449 -5.48 -14.08 -12.25
C ASP A 449 -4.63 -12.84 -12.42
N LEU A 450 -4.45 -12.40 -13.66
CA LEU A 450 -3.71 -11.19 -14.00
C LEU A 450 -4.38 -9.91 -13.51
N GLU A 451 -5.67 -9.95 -13.24
CA GLU A 451 -6.45 -8.82 -12.76
C GLU A 451 -6.45 -8.72 -11.24
N GLY A 452 -6.28 -9.85 -10.56
CA GLY A 452 -6.64 -10.01 -9.17
C GLY A 452 -5.53 -10.36 -8.22
N HIS A 453 -4.30 -9.91 -8.38
CA HIS A 453 -3.45 -9.88 -7.20
C HIS A 453 -2.84 -11.22 -6.74
N ARG A 454 -2.68 -12.21 -7.60
CA ARG A 454 -2.03 -13.47 -7.22
C ARG A 454 -0.83 -13.76 -8.08
N TYR A 455 0.31 -13.97 -7.41
CA TYR A 455 1.47 -14.54 -8.05
C TYR A 455 1.19 -16.00 -8.46
N TRP A 456 1.73 -16.43 -9.57
CA TRP A 456 1.76 -17.85 -9.90
C TRP A 456 2.91 -18.53 -9.19
N ARG A 457 2.67 -19.72 -8.67
CA ARG A 457 3.66 -20.61 -8.07
C ARG A 457 3.47 -22.01 -8.61
N ALA A 458 4.55 -22.62 -9.10
CA ALA A 458 4.54 -23.99 -9.58
C ALA A 458 4.29 -25.00 -8.44
N ALA A 459 3.86 -26.21 -8.78
CA ALA A 459 3.58 -27.26 -7.80
C ALA A 459 4.81 -27.72 -7.00
N GLY A 460 6.01 -27.43 -7.50
CA GLY A 460 7.28 -27.74 -6.83
C GLY A 460 7.79 -29.16 -7.11
N GLN A 461 9.10 -29.27 -7.28
CA GLN A 461 9.82 -30.53 -7.56
C GLN A 461 10.84 -30.78 -6.45
N LEU A 462 10.93 -32.01 -5.94
CA LEU A 462 11.81 -32.38 -4.80
C LEU A 462 13.20 -32.86 -5.21
N GLU A 463 13.28 -33.64 -6.28
CA GLU A 463 14.51 -34.39 -6.66
C GLU A 463 15.43 -33.63 -7.61
N GLY A 464 15.02 -32.45 -8.06
CA GLY A 464 15.73 -31.62 -9.03
C GLY A 464 14.72 -30.83 -9.87
N TYR A 465 15.20 -29.83 -10.55
CA TYR A 465 14.36 -29.07 -11.47
C TYR A 465 14.53 -29.63 -12.90
N ASP A 466 13.45 -30.09 -13.49
CA ASP A 466 13.47 -30.71 -14.82
C ASP A 466 13.17 -29.77 -15.99
N GLY A 467 12.90 -28.45 -15.67
CA GLY A 467 12.59 -27.44 -16.67
C GLY A 467 11.20 -27.58 -17.31
N SER A 468 10.28 -28.31 -16.68
CA SER A 468 8.95 -28.58 -17.24
C SER A 468 7.89 -27.50 -16.95
N ASP A 469 8.20 -26.55 -16.07
CA ASP A 469 7.25 -25.51 -15.69
C ASP A 469 7.20 -24.38 -16.71
N TRP A 470 5.99 -23.87 -16.94
CA TRP A 470 5.72 -22.78 -17.88
C TRP A 470 4.42 -22.03 -17.55
N ILE A 471 4.32 -20.80 -18.05
CA ILE A 471 3.09 -19.99 -18.10
C ILE A 471 2.82 -19.56 -19.53
N GLU A 472 1.55 -19.43 -19.90
CA GLU A 472 1.12 -19.06 -21.24
C GLU A 472 -0.10 -18.14 -21.20
N VAL A 473 -0.09 -17.08 -22.00
CA VAL A 473 -1.25 -16.24 -22.29
C VAL A 473 -1.75 -16.52 -23.70
N ASN A 474 -3.07 -16.64 -23.85
CA ASN A 474 -3.75 -16.81 -25.14
C ASN A 474 -4.55 -15.54 -25.49
N PHE A 475 -4.18 -14.87 -26.56
CA PHE A 475 -4.86 -13.65 -27.03
C PHE A 475 -6.15 -13.95 -27.78
N GLY A 476 -6.36 -15.17 -28.22
CA GLY A 476 -7.52 -15.61 -29.03
C GLY A 476 -7.40 -15.30 -30.52
N ASN A 477 -6.77 -14.19 -30.87
CA ASN A 477 -6.50 -13.75 -32.24
C ASN A 477 -5.03 -13.36 -32.39
N SER A 478 -4.54 -13.35 -33.64
CA SER A 478 -3.19 -12.86 -33.94
C SER A 478 -3.06 -11.39 -33.52
N THR A 479 -2.02 -11.12 -32.71
CA THR A 479 -1.78 -9.81 -32.09
C THR A 479 -0.29 -9.48 -32.22
N LEU A 480 0.04 -8.23 -32.57
CA LEU A 480 1.42 -7.78 -32.61
C LEU A 480 1.98 -7.65 -31.20
N VAL A 481 3.16 -8.22 -30.98
CA VAL A 481 3.88 -8.22 -29.71
C VAL A 481 5.35 -7.92 -29.95
N ASN A 482 5.96 -7.07 -29.11
CA ASN A 482 7.41 -6.80 -29.16
C ASN A 482 8.03 -6.54 -27.79
N THR A 483 7.25 -6.60 -26.71
CA THR A 483 7.76 -6.34 -25.37
C THR A 483 7.11 -7.27 -24.37
N ILE A 484 7.91 -7.89 -23.50
CA ILE A 484 7.45 -8.77 -22.43
C ILE A 484 8.12 -8.34 -21.12
N VAL A 485 7.34 -8.31 -20.06
CA VAL A 485 7.80 -7.95 -18.72
C VAL A 485 7.54 -9.12 -17.77
N ILE A 486 8.59 -9.54 -17.08
CA ILE A 486 8.54 -10.65 -16.12
C ILE A 486 9.24 -10.25 -14.83
N SER A 487 8.63 -10.53 -13.67
CA SER A 487 9.29 -10.42 -12.37
C SER A 487 8.94 -11.58 -11.45
N GLU A 488 9.85 -11.88 -10.54
CA GLU A 488 9.60 -12.78 -9.40
C GLU A 488 9.12 -12.00 -8.18
N LEU A 489 8.75 -12.72 -7.12
CA LEU A 489 8.55 -12.13 -5.80
C LEU A 489 9.89 -11.74 -5.18
N ASP A 490 10.03 -10.49 -4.76
CA ASP A 490 11.29 -9.90 -4.28
C ASP A 490 11.89 -10.63 -3.06
N TYR A 491 11.05 -11.19 -2.20
CA TYR A 491 11.50 -11.82 -0.96
C TYR A 491 11.96 -13.28 -1.11
N SER A 492 11.78 -13.89 -2.27
CA SER A 492 12.18 -15.29 -2.52
C SER A 492 12.52 -15.57 -3.98
N PRO A 493 13.51 -14.90 -4.58
CA PRO A 493 13.87 -15.09 -5.98
C PRO A 493 14.58 -16.44 -6.16
N ARG A 494 14.12 -17.24 -7.11
CA ARG A 494 14.60 -18.62 -7.36
C ARG A 494 14.90 -18.90 -8.81
N LEU A 495 14.31 -18.13 -9.72
CA LEU A 495 14.48 -18.34 -11.14
C LEU A 495 15.90 -17.97 -11.55
N LYS A 496 16.52 -18.85 -12.36
CA LYS A 496 17.85 -18.62 -12.92
C LYS A 496 17.82 -18.39 -14.40
N LYS A 497 16.99 -19.14 -15.11
CA LYS A 497 16.96 -19.11 -16.56
C LYS A 497 15.58 -19.44 -17.09
N TYR A 498 15.17 -18.75 -18.13
CA TYR A 498 13.93 -19.00 -18.84
C TYR A 498 14.08 -18.70 -20.33
N ARG A 499 13.11 -19.16 -21.11
CA ARG A 499 12.95 -18.78 -22.51
C ARG A 499 11.55 -18.27 -22.79
N ILE A 500 11.47 -17.39 -23.76
CA ILE A 500 10.22 -16.82 -24.25
C ILE A 500 9.95 -17.37 -25.64
N LEU A 501 8.73 -17.85 -25.83
CA LEU A 501 8.24 -18.40 -27.09
C LEU A 501 6.98 -17.65 -27.51
N TYR A 502 6.76 -17.48 -28.80
CA TYR A 502 5.46 -17.09 -29.34
C TYR A 502 4.90 -18.19 -30.24
N CYS A 503 3.57 -18.31 -30.26
CA CYS A 503 2.87 -19.17 -31.18
C CYS A 503 2.21 -18.29 -32.24
N GLY A 504 2.62 -18.47 -33.49
CA GLY A 504 2.06 -17.76 -34.64
C GLY A 504 0.74 -18.37 -35.15
N ASN A 505 0.29 -17.89 -36.30
CA ASN A 505 -0.91 -18.41 -36.99
C ASN A 505 -0.70 -19.84 -37.54
N ASP A 506 0.53 -20.32 -37.62
CA ASP A 506 0.89 -21.69 -38.01
C ASP A 506 0.65 -22.72 -36.89
N GLY A 507 0.41 -22.24 -35.67
CA GLY A 507 0.22 -23.09 -34.49
C GLY A 507 1.50 -23.64 -33.89
N GLU A 508 2.67 -23.26 -34.40
CA GLU A 508 3.97 -23.70 -33.93
C GLU A 508 4.57 -22.66 -32.98
N TYR A 509 5.42 -23.15 -32.02
CA TYR A 509 6.14 -22.26 -31.11
C TYR A 509 7.51 -21.90 -31.65
N HIS A 510 7.76 -20.61 -31.72
CA HIS A 510 9.03 -20.02 -32.16
C HIS A 510 9.71 -19.34 -30.98
N GLU A 511 11.01 -19.55 -30.82
CA GLU A 511 11.79 -18.94 -29.76
C GLU A 511 12.03 -17.45 -30.04
N VAL A 512 11.71 -16.60 -29.07
CA VAL A 512 12.04 -15.18 -29.08
C VAL A 512 13.44 -14.97 -28.51
N LEU A 513 13.67 -15.49 -27.29
CA LEU A 513 14.96 -15.38 -26.60
C LEU A 513 15.06 -16.40 -25.46
N VAL A 514 16.32 -16.63 -25.06
CA VAL A 514 16.68 -17.29 -23.80
C VAL A 514 17.41 -16.29 -22.93
N HIS A 515 17.06 -16.19 -21.66
CA HIS A 515 17.61 -15.18 -20.75
C HIS A 515 17.99 -15.76 -19.40
N ASP A 516 19.11 -15.27 -18.84
CA ASP A 516 19.51 -15.54 -17.45
C ASP A 516 18.85 -14.49 -16.56
N PHE A 517 18.12 -14.94 -15.55
CA PHE A 517 17.31 -14.06 -14.69
C PHE A 517 18.19 -13.23 -13.75
N VAL A 518 17.98 -11.92 -13.69
CA VAL A 518 18.63 -11.02 -12.73
C VAL A 518 17.73 -10.85 -11.52
N LYS A 519 18.18 -11.34 -10.36
CA LYS A 519 17.41 -11.32 -9.11
C LYS A 519 17.10 -9.89 -8.66
N GLY A 520 15.86 -9.67 -8.21
CA GLY A 520 15.40 -8.40 -7.66
C GLY A 520 15.11 -7.30 -8.69
N GLU A 521 15.13 -7.63 -9.97
CA GLU A 521 14.80 -6.68 -11.05
C GLU A 521 13.61 -7.16 -11.88
N GLU A 522 12.82 -6.22 -12.38
CA GLU A 522 11.82 -6.49 -13.39
C GLU A 522 12.53 -6.66 -14.74
N GLN A 523 12.37 -7.83 -15.36
CA GLN A 523 13.01 -8.15 -16.64
C GLN A 523 12.13 -7.63 -17.79
N VAL A 524 12.62 -6.64 -18.52
CA VAL A 524 11.94 -6.08 -19.68
C VAL A 524 12.63 -6.53 -20.97
N HIS A 525 11.97 -7.36 -21.74
CA HIS A 525 12.48 -7.86 -23.03
C HIS A 525 11.82 -7.13 -24.19
N ARG A 526 12.64 -6.53 -25.03
CA ARG A 526 12.23 -5.90 -26.29
C ARG A 526 12.84 -6.67 -27.47
N PHE A 527 12.01 -6.94 -28.47
CA PHE A 527 12.39 -7.71 -29.67
C PHE A 527 11.63 -7.18 -30.89
N ASP A 528 12.01 -7.66 -32.08
CA ASP A 528 11.31 -7.32 -33.31
C ASP A 528 9.84 -7.75 -33.21
N ALA A 529 8.92 -6.93 -33.69
CA ALA A 529 7.50 -7.20 -33.59
C ALA A 529 7.13 -8.52 -34.30
N VAL A 530 6.45 -9.40 -33.58
CA VAL A 530 5.94 -10.66 -34.07
C VAL A 530 4.41 -10.71 -34.00
N GLU A 531 3.77 -11.39 -34.93
CA GLU A 531 2.34 -11.72 -34.87
C GLU A 531 2.16 -13.01 -34.04
N ALA A 532 1.57 -12.89 -32.86
CA ALA A 532 1.39 -13.99 -31.93
C ALA A 532 -0.08 -14.22 -31.57
N CYS A 533 -0.51 -15.45 -31.57
CA CYS A 533 -1.77 -15.88 -30.96
C CYS A 533 -1.59 -16.16 -29.47
N LYS A 534 -0.36 -16.56 -29.08
CA LYS A 534 -0.01 -16.88 -27.70
C LYS A 534 1.43 -16.49 -27.40
N ILE A 535 1.71 -16.16 -26.15
CA ILE A 535 3.05 -16.02 -25.60
C ILE A 535 3.22 -17.00 -24.46
N LYS A 536 4.32 -17.73 -24.48
CA LYS A 536 4.68 -18.74 -23.48
C LYS A 536 6.05 -18.43 -22.89
N VAL A 537 6.17 -18.56 -21.58
CA VAL A 537 7.44 -18.50 -20.88
C VAL A 537 7.72 -19.86 -20.26
N GLU A 538 8.83 -20.47 -20.62
CA GLU A 538 9.28 -21.75 -20.07
C GLU A 538 10.46 -21.50 -19.14
N PHE A 539 10.39 -22.02 -17.92
CA PHE A 539 11.41 -21.86 -16.91
C PHE A 539 12.40 -23.02 -17.02
N LEU A 540 13.63 -22.71 -17.37
CA LEU A 540 14.65 -23.71 -17.68
C LEU A 540 15.48 -24.12 -16.47
N GLU A 541 15.76 -23.16 -15.59
CA GLU A 541 16.56 -23.38 -14.38
C GLU A 541 15.96 -22.62 -13.20
N CYS A 542 15.89 -23.31 -12.04
CA CYS A 542 15.37 -22.77 -10.80
C CYS A 542 16.24 -23.20 -9.62
N GLU A 543 16.42 -22.32 -8.62
CA GLU A 543 17.10 -22.68 -7.36
C GLU A 543 16.17 -23.44 -6.42
N LYS A 544 16.79 -24.28 -5.58
CA LYS A 544 16.10 -24.97 -4.51
C LYS A 544 15.80 -24.00 -3.37
N GLU A 545 14.57 -23.97 -2.90
CA GLU A 545 14.19 -23.17 -1.76
C GLU A 545 14.50 -23.84 -0.41
N GLN A 546 14.40 -23.05 0.67
CA GLN A 546 14.59 -23.53 2.05
C GLN A 546 13.61 -24.63 2.45
N ASN A 547 12.41 -24.64 1.87
CA ASN A 547 11.42 -25.71 2.04
C ASN A 547 11.78 -27.03 1.35
N GLY A 548 12.85 -27.05 0.57
CA GLY A 548 13.36 -28.22 -0.13
C GLY A 548 12.83 -28.43 -1.54
N TYR A 549 11.99 -27.54 -2.06
CA TYR A 549 11.39 -27.63 -3.40
C TYR A 549 12.06 -26.70 -4.41
N TYR A 550 12.04 -27.09 -5.68
CA TYR A 550 12.33 -26.26 -6.85
C TYR A 550 10.98 -25.80 -7.41
N GLU A 551 10.66 -24.54 -7.31
CA GLU A 551 9.34 -24.00 -7.67
C GLU A 551 9.45 -22.57 -8.15
N PRO A 552 9.35 -22.29 -9.45
CA PRO A 552 9.29 -20.95 -9.97
C PRO A 552 8.09 -20.18 -9.40
N ILE A 553 8.29 -18.91 -9.10
CA ILE A 553 7.22 -18.01 -8.64
C ILE A 553 7.27 -16.73 -9.48
N ILE A 554 6.21 -16.46 -10.22
CA ILE A 554 6.11 -15.26 -11.06
C ILE A 554 5.07 -14.30 -10.47
N ASN A 555 5.53 -13.08 -10.20
CA ASN A 555 4.71 -12.00 -9.70
C ASN A 555 4.12 -11.15 -10.84
N THR A 556 4.91 -10.90 -11.87
CA THR A 556 4.49 -10.11 -13.03
C THR A 556 4.74 -10.90 -14.32
N PHE A 557 3.71 -10.99 -15.15
CA PHE A 557 3.81 -11.46 -16.52
C PHE A 557 2.92 -10.59 -17.40
N LYS A 558 3.52 -9.68 -18.17
CA LYS A 558 2.82 -8.72 -19.01
C LYS A 558 3.39 -8.70 -20.41
N VAL A 559 2.55 -8.48 -21.38
CA VAL A 559 2.91 -8.47 -22.80
C VAL A 559 2.42 -7.18 -23.45
N TYR A 560 3.27 -6.55 -24.26
CA TYR A 560 2.97 -5.27 -24.91
C TYR A 560 3.38 -5.27 -26.37
N TYR A 561 2.76 -4.38 -27.12
CA TYR A 561 3.27 -3.88 -28.38
C TYR A 561 3.62 -2.40 -28.23
N CYS A 562 4.90 -2.09 -28.12
CA CYS A 562 5.42 -0.74 -28.02
C CYS A 562 5.87 -0.28 -29.42
N ARG A 563 5.30 0.81 -29.94
CA ARG A 563 5.69 1.41 -31.23
C ARG A 563 6.91 2.32 -31.07
#